data_d31326ad5e0d90a144ecd155d51271ac
#
_entry.id   d31326ad5e0d90a144ecd155d51271ac
#
_cell.length_a   1.000
_cell.length_b   1.000
_cell.length_c   1.000
_cell.angle_alpha   90.00
_cell.angle_beta   90.00
_cell.angle_gamma   90.00
#
_symmetry.space_group_name_H-M   'P 1'
#
loop_
_entity.id
_entity.type
_entity.pdbx_description
1 polymer ?
#
loop_
_entity_poly.entity_id
_entity_poly.type
_entity_poly.pdbx_seq_one_letter_code
_entity_poly.pdbx_strand_id
1 'polypeptide(L)'
;MKLEYIHIAGYKNLIDTTLVFETSENPITIIGNNGTGKSNLIEALLHVFVGLYYGKPPEFDYHIRYAAHNKQIEVRNSVHDGSYTVTVDGMPWSHAQFNRRVRSPQQMPPFPSQVFIYYSGTCDRVENIVKKYNRSYLYKLKNQSDDLERQFVFSDISQAEWILLGLIAHRHHALLIDLGIDDLHGVKLMLQPPESYVRDRDDPIYWGTEGGIREFLADLHNAADENYEPFAKYSGRSNREARVYRIGTVKLEKVGAVLEKRGANLYSMLQALAARQILVKNEFDIIQKGSRNHYRPESLSEGEKQLLCVIGGLTLAQNTECLVLLDEPDTHLNPAWSWRYNNLLKQALTSQQRTTSTTIIATHDPIMISGLTKEQVFIARKENERLIYESPVRDPRGQGVANILVSEYFGLPSSLDENTQMLLDERLQLAYKKERLTDEESARLSEINNQLDILGLSISFRDPAYKEFEEQKFAVLEGRV
;
A
#
# COMPACT_ATOMS: atom_id res chain seq x y z
N MET A 1 11.03 12.97 2.39
CA MET A 1 11.62 12.26 1.23
C MET A 1 10.83 12.60 -0.01
N LYS A 2 11.49 13.08 -1.09
CA LYS A 2 10.86 13.36 -2.38
C LYS A 2 11.66 12.62 -3.46
N LEU A 3 11.01 11.70 -4.18
CA LEU A 3 11.60 11.08 -5.36
C LEU A 3 11.42 12.04 -6.54
N GLU A 4 12.49 12.32 -7.29
CA GLU A 4 12.49 13.30 -8.38
C GLU A 4 12.73 12.65 -9.75
N TYR A 5 13.56 11.63 -9.78
CA TYR A 5 13.95 10.98 -11.02
C TYR A 5 14.37 9.55 -10.78
N ILE A 6 13.99 8.66 -11.67
CA ILE A 6 14.57 7.32 -11.77
C ILE A 6 14.71 6.89 -13.22
N HIS A 7 15.87 6.34 -13.53
CA HIS A 7 16.17 5.61 -14.75
C HIS A 7 16.62 4.21 -14.38
N ILE A 8 16.08 3.19 -15.03
CA ILE A 8 16.41 1.78 -14.83
C ILE A 8 16.72 1.16 -16.18
N ALA A 9 17.86 0.50 -16.29
CA ALA A 9 18.24 -0.26 -17.47
C ALA A 9 18.54 -1.71 -17.08
N GLY A 10 17.75 -2.64 -17.63
CA GLY A 10 18.04 -4.07 -17.51
C GLY A 10 17.51 -4.77 -16.25
N TYR A 11 16.40 -4.30 -15.67
CA TYR A 11 15.71 -5.05 -14.62
C TYR A 11 14.40 -5.67 -15.15
N LYS A 12 14.41 -6.99 -15.34
CA LYS A 12 13.27 -7.74 -15.91
C LYS A 12 12.83 -7.11 -17.25
N ASN A 13 11.59 -6.63 -17.33
CA ASN A 13 11.07 -5.94 -18.52
C ASN A 13 11.29 -4.42 -18.52
N LEU A 14 11.93 -3.87 -17.48
CA LEU A 14 12.32 -2.46 -17.44
C LEU A 14 13.64 -2.29 -18.22
N ILE A 15 13.51 -1.98 -19.51
CA ILE A 15 14.62 -1.78 -20.43
C ILE A 15 14.66 -0.31 -20.79
N ASP A 16 15.72 0.39 -20.33
CA ASP A 16 15.90 1.82 -20.61
C ASP A 16 14.68 2.68 -20.20
N THR A 17 14.20 2.44 -18.99
CA THR A 17 12.95 3.01 -18.46
C THR A 17 13.24 4.23 -17.61
N THR A 18 12.63 5.38 -17.94
CA THR A 18 12.80 6.64 -17.21
C THR A 18 11.47 7.17 -16.70
N LEU A 19 11.45 7.64 -15.44
CA LEU A 19 10.36 8.41 -14.86
C LEU A 19 10.92 9.69 -14.23
N VAL A 20 10.24 10.81 -14.49
CA VAL A 20 10.51 12.13 -13.90
C VAL A 20 9.29 12.52 -13.07
N PHE A 21 9.49 12.75 -11.80
CA PHE A 21 8.43 13.10 -10.86
C PHE A 21 8.42 14.62 -10.63
N GLU A 22 7.66 15.32 -11.45
CA GLU A 22 7.59 16.80 -11.40
C GLU A 22 6.71 17.30 -10.25
N THR A 23 5.71 16.50 -9.86
CA THR A 23 4.77 16.88 -8.81
C THR A 23 5.32 16.66 -7.40
N SER A 24 4.86 17.50 -6.48
CA SER A 24 5.01 17.26 -5.03
C SER A 24 3.75 16.62 -4.42
N GLU A 25 2.68 16.46 -5.22
CA GLU A 25 1.43 15.89 -4.75
C GLU A 25 1.51 14.37 -4.59
N ASN A 26 0.88 13.86 -3.54
CA ASN A 26 0.76 12.45 -3.26
C ASN A 26 -0.71 11.98 -3.33
N PRO A 27 -0.95 10.73 -3.68
CA PRO A 27 -0.01 9.72 -4.18
C PRO A 27 0.38 9.92 -5.65
N ILE A 28 1.48 9.32 -6.08
CA ILE A 28 1.83 9.10 -7.47
C ILE A 28 1.32 7.70 -7.84
N THR A 29 0.50 7.61 -8.87
CA THR A 29 -0.16 6.35 -9.23
C THR A 29 0.27 5.90 -10.62
N ILE A 30 0.70 4.65 -10.74
CA ILE A 30 1.10 4.01 -11.99
C ILE A 30 -0.02 3.05 -12.39
N ILE A 31 -0.58 3.28 -13.56
CA ILE A 31 -1.63 2.43 -14.14
C ILE A 31 -1.15 1.79 -15.43
N GLY A 32 -1.86 0.78 -15.88
CA GLY A 32 -1.59 0.10 -17.16
C GLY A 32 -2.05 -1.35 -17.12
N ASN A 33 -2.06 -1.97 -18.28
CA ASN A 33 -2.47 -3.37 -18.43
C ASN A 33 -1.54 -4.34 -17.68
N ASN A 34 -1.99 -5.58 -17.50
CA ASN A 34 -1.16 -6.62 -16.92
C ASN A 34 0.11 -6.84 -17.74
N GLY A 35 1.24 -7.03 -17.05
CA GLY A 35 2.53 -7.22 -17.72
C GLY A 35 3.25 -5.94 -18.14
N THR A 36 2.71 -4.75 -17.91
CA THR A 36 3.35 -3.46 -18.21
C THR A 36 4.39 -3.01 -17.17
N GLY A 37 4.90 -3.91 -16.35
CA GLY A 37 6.04 -3.64 -15.47
C GLY A 37 5.76 -2.81 -14.21
N LYS A 38 4.52 -2.52 -13.86
CA LYS A 38 4.15 -1.74 -12.65
C LYS A 38 4.80 -2.29 -11.38
N SER A 39 4.55 -3.56 -11.08
CA SER A 39 5.16 -4.24 -9.93
C SER A 39 6.68 -4.36 -10.03
N ASN A 40 7.22 -4.52 -11.25
CA ASN A 40 8.66 -4.58 -11.46
C ASN A 40 9.35 -3.23 -11.15
N LEU A 41 8.67 -2.11 -11.37
CA LEU A 41 9.19 -0.79 -10.98
C LEU A 41 9.25 -0.65 -9.44
N ILE A 42 8.20 -1.08 -8.74
CA ILE A 42 8.19 -1.11 -7.26
C ILE A 42 9.30 -2.01 -6.72
N GLU A 43 9.48 -3.20 -7.29
CA GLU A 43 10.56 -4.11 -6.93
C GLU A 43 11.94 -3.48 -7.20
N ALA A 44 12.13 -2.86 -8.36
CA ALA A 44 13.40 -2.21 -8.71
C ALA A 44 13.75 -1.07 -7.75
N LEU A 45 12.77 -0.21 -7.43
CA LEU A 45 12.94 0.83 -6.40
C LEU A 45 13.35 0.22 -5.06
N LEU A 46 12.68 -0.84 -4.63
CA LEU A 46 13.01 -1.52 -3.39
C LEU A 46 14.42 -2.10 -3.41
N HIS A 47 14.84 -2.72 -4.52
CA HIS A 47 16.23 -3.20 -4.69
C HIS A 47 17.24 -2.07 -4.58
N VAL A 48 16.97 -0.91 -5.20
CA VAL A 48 17.83 0.28 -5.10
C VAL A 48 17.97 0.73 -3.65
N PHE A 49 16.85 0.93 -2.93
CA PHE A 49 16.92 1.41 -1.54
C PHE A 49 17.53 0.37 -0.58
N VAL A 50 17.26 -0.93 -0.74
CA VAL A 50 17.92 -1.98 0.03
C VAL A 50 19.42 -2.02 -0.29
N GLY A 51 19.80 -1.85 -1.56
CA GLY A 51 21.18 -1.74 -2.01
C GLY A 51 21.92 -0.55 -1.38
N LEU A 52 21.29 0.63 -1.38
CA LEU A 52 21.79 1.84 -0.73
C LEU A 52 22.01 1.65 0.77
N TYR A 53 21.05 1.02 1.46
CA TYR A 53 21.14 0.74 2.89
C TYR A 53 22.33 -0.19 3.24
N TYR A 54 22.53 -1.24 2.43
CA TYR A 54 23.64 -2.19 2.66
C TYR A 54 24.96 -1.79 2.02
N GLY A 55 24.99 -0.77 1.15
CA GLY A 55 26.15 -0.40 0.35
C GLY A 55 26.52 -1.46 -0.68
N LYS A 56 25.54 -2.17 -1.17
CA LYS A 56 25.66 -3.18 -2.22
C LYS A 56 24.65 -2.87 -3.30
N PRO A 57 25.04 -2.17 -4.38
CA PRO A 57 24.12 -1.85 -5.46
C PRO A 57 23.53 -3.13 -6.07
N PRO A 58 22.31 -3.10 -6.58
CA PRO A 58 21.71 -4.20 -7.32
C PRO A 58 22.44 -4.46 -8.64
N GLU A 59 22.26 -5.66 -9.21
CA GLU A 59 22.89 -6.13 -10.44
C GLU A 59 22.19 -5.61 -11.71
N PHE A 60 21.80 -4.33 -11.73
CA PHE A 60 21.28 -3.63 -12.90
C PHE A 60 21.68 -2.16 -12.88
N ASP A 61 21.71 -1.55 -14.06
CA ASP A 61 22.08 -0.15 -14.19
C ASP A 61 20.91 0.74 -13.76
N TYR A 62 21.21 1.76 -12.95
CA TYR A 62 20.22 2.73 -12.56
C TYR A 62 20.82 4.11 -12.27
N HIS A 63 19.98 5.12 -12.42
CA HIS A 63 20.25 6.47 -12.00
C HIS A 63 19.03 7.00 -11.23
N ILE A 64 19.20 7.40 -9.98
CA ILE A 64 18.14 7.92 -9.12
C ILE A 64 18.50 9.27 -8.52
N ARG A 65 17.53 10.18 -8.47
CA ARG A 65 17.63 11.44 -7.73
C ARG A 65 16.47 11.57 -6.78
N TYR A 66 16.76 11.91 -5.54
CA TYR A 66 15.76 12.12 -4.51
C TYR A 66 16.25 13.11 -3.45
N ALA A 67 15.31 13.75 -2.75
CA ALA A 67 15.59 14.56 -1.57
C ALA A 67 15.18 13.82 -0.30
N ALA A 68 16.03 13.84 0.74
CA ALA A 68 15.73 13.32 2.06
C ALA A 68 16.41 14.19 3.13
N HIS A 69 15.65 14.55 4.17
CA HIS A 69 16.14 15.39 5.27
C HIS A 69 16.85 16.67 4.78
N ASN A 70 16.19 17.36 3.84
CA ASN A 70 16.68 18.59 3.20
C ASN A 70 18.03 18.44 2.46
N LYS A 71 18.40 17.23 2.06
CA LYS A 71 19.58 16.96 1.24
C LYS A 71 19.14 16.45 -0.13
N GLN A 72 19.88 16.85 -1.16
CA GLN A 72 19.70 16.34 -2.52
C GLN A 72 20.67 15.17 -2.75
N ILE A 73 20.14 14.03 -3.12
CA ILE A 73 20.91 12.81 -3.31
C ILE A 73 20.78 12.36 -4.77
N GLU A 74 21.92 12.09 -5.39
CA GLU A 74 22.00 11.50 -6.72
C GLU A 74 22.87 10.26 -6.66
N VAL A 75 22.36 9.14 -7.17
CA VAL A 75 23.10 7.88 -7.23
C VAL A 75 23.04 7.31 -8.63
N ARG A 76 24.20 6.90 -9.15
CA ARG A 76 24.34 6.20 -10.42
C ARG A 76 25.06 4.89 -10.20
N ASN A 77 24.53 3.84 -10.76
CA ASN A 77 25.15 2.52 -10.79
C ASN A 77 25.21 2.04 -12.24
N SER A 78 26.40 1.68 -12.70
CA SER A 78 26.62 1.01 -13.98
C SER A 78 27.35 -0.31 -13.72
N VAL A 79 26.65 -1.40 -13.96
CA VAL A 79 27.18 -2.76 -13.79
C VAL A 79 28.23 -3.04 -14.84
N HIS A 80 28.03 -2.54 -16.07
CA HIS A 80 28.94 -2.74 -17.18
C HIS A 80 30.33 -2.10 -16.91
N ASP A 81 30.32 -0.87 -16.38
CA ASP A 81 31.56 -0.13 -16.10
C ASP A 81 32.10 -0.40 -14.69
N GLY A 82 31.37 -1.17 -13.87
CA GLY A 82 31.65 -1.38 -12.45
C GLY A 82 31.64 -0.09 -11.63
N SER A 83 31.00 0.97 -12.13
CA SER A 83 30.97 2.28 -11.50
C SER A 83 29.72 2.45 -10.62
N TYR A 84 29.96 2.92 -9.39
CA TYR A 84 28.90 3.28 -8.45
C TYR A 84 29.25 4.62 -7.81
N THR A 85 28.46 5.64 -8.10
CA THR A 85 28.72 7.01 -7.63
C THR A 85 27.57 7.54 -6.81
N VAL A 86 27.90 8.25 -5.75
CA VAL A 86 26.93 8.91 -4.86
C VAL A 86 27.34 10.37 -4.70
N THR A 87 26.40 11.29 -4.95
CA THR A 87 26.58 12.71 -4.63
C THR A 87 25.50 13.14 -3.64
N VAL A 88 25.86 13.99 -2.70
CA VAL A 88 24.97 14.61 -1.73
C VAL A 88 25.19 16.12 -1.79
N ASP A 89 24.13 16.87 -2.07
CA ASP A 89 24.16 18.33 -2.28
C ASP A 89 25.21 18.75 -3.33
N GLY A 90 25.33 17.95 -4.42
CA GLY A 90 26.30 18.15 -5.50
C GLY A 90 27.75 17.74 -5.17
N MET A 91 28.03 17.32 -3.95
CA MET A 91 29.36 16.89 -3.53
C MET A 91 29.53 15.37 -3.62
N PRO A 92 30.60 14.84 -4.19
CA PRO A 92 30.83 13.39 -4.24
C PRO A 92 31.11 12.83 -2.84
N TRP A 93 30.46 11.73 -2.51
CA TRP A 93 30.68 11.02 -1.26
C TRP A 93 31.30 9.65 -1.53
N SER A 94 32.21 9.21 -0.67
CA SER A 94 32.66 7.82 -0.71
C SER A 94 31.55 6.88 -0.22
N HIS A 95 31.53 5.64 -0.73
CA HIS A 95 30.56 4.62 -0.31
C HIS A 95 30.59 4.38 1.20
N ALA A 96 31.77 4.35 1.80
CA ALA A 96 31.94 4.18 3.24
C ALA A 96 31.33 5.34 4.05
N GLN A 97 31.49 6.57 3.57
CA GLN A 97 30.92 7.77 4.17
C GLN A 97 29.37 7.72 4.09
N PHE A 98 28.81 7.43 2.91
CA PHE A 98 27.36 7.32 2.70
C PHE A 98 26.76 6.23 3.57
N ASN A 99 27.31 5.01 3.55
CA ASN A 99 26.80 3.88 4.32
C ASN A 99 26.85 4.10 5.83
N ARG A 100 27.89 4.78 6.32
CA ARG A 100 27.99 5.16 7.74
C ARG A 100 26.86 6.10 8.12
N ARG A 101 26.55 7.07 7.25
CA ARG A 101 25.47 8.04 7.50
C ARG A 101 24.09 7.44 7.42
N VAL A 102 23.83 6.57 6.43
CA VAL A 102 22.53 5.87 6.28
C VAL A 102 22.17 5.05 7.51
N ARG A 103 23.19 4.48 8.18
CA ARG A 103 22.98 3.61 9.35
C ARG A 103 23.09 4.33 10.71
N SER A 104 23.29 5.64 10.69
CA SER A 104 23.44 6.44 11.92
C SER A 104 22.14 7.19 12.23
N PRO A 105 21.33 6.75 13.19
CA PRO A 105 20.05 7.39 13.52
C PRO A 105 20.21 8.79 14.13
N GLN A 106 21.38 9.12 14.68
CA GLN A 106 21.62 10.40 15.36
C GLN A 106 21.90 11.59 14.43
N GLN A 107 22.02 11.36 13.14
CA GLN A 107 22.34 12.42 12.18
C GLN A 107 21.43 12.26 10.97
N MET A 108 20.63 13.28 10.65
CA MET A 108 19.75 13.31 9.47
C MET A 108 20.40 12.61 8.28
N PRO A 109 20.05 11.32 8.00
CA PRO A 109 20.73 10.54 6.98
C PRO A 109 20.31 10.98 5.58
N PRO A 110 21.16 10.84 4.56
CA PRO A 110 20.77 11.02 3.15
C PRO A 110 19.96 9.82 2.66
N PHE A 111 18.92 9.46 3.41
CA PHE A 111 18.10 8.27 3.20
C PHE A 111 16.72 8.48 3.83
N PRO A 112 15.62 7.94 3.27
CA PRO A 112 14.32 8.05 3.91
C PRO A 112 14.33 7.44 5.32
N SER A 113 13.60 8.06 6.25
CA SER A 113 13.47 7.55 7.61
C SER A 113 12.87 6.14 7.63
N GLN A 114 11.97 5.86 6.69
CA GLN A 114 11.36 4.55 6.54
C GLN A 114 10.97 4.28 5.09
N VAL A 115 11.11 3.03 4.67
CA VAL A 115 10.53 2.50 3.44
C VAL A 115 9.39 1.56 3.84
N PHE A 116 8.15 1.98 3.60
CA PHE A 116 6.96 1.19 3.86
C PHE A 116 6.55 0.46 2.58
N ILE A 117 6.29 -0.82 2.67
CA ILE A 117 6.02 -1.68 1.52
C ILE A 117 4.77 -2.50 1.79
N TYR A 118 3.83 -2.47 0.84
CA TYR A 118 2.71 -3.39 0.77
C TYR A 118 2.67 -4.05 -0.61
N TYR A 119 2.42 -5.36 -0.63
CA TYR A 119 2.32 -6.16 -1.84
C TYR A 119 1.15 -7.14 -1.70
N SER A 120 0.17 -7.06 -2.61
CA SER A 120 -1.03 -7.91 -2.56
C SER A 120 -0.84 -9.29 -3.17
N GLY A 121 0.24 -9.50 -3.93
CA GLY A 121 0.50 -10.76 -4.63
C GLY A 121 0.86 -11.92 -3.68
N THR A 122 0.53 -13.13 -4.09
CA THR A 122 0.76 -14.37 -3.33
C THR A 122 2.20 -14.88 -3.35
N CYS A 123 3.08 -14.24 -4.11
CA CYS A 123 4.47 -14.69 -4.25
C CYS A 123 5.43 -13.89 -3.37
N ASP A 124 6.47 -14.54 -2.86
CA ASP A 124 7.46 -13.98 -1.93
C ASP A 124 8.45 -13.00 -2.60
N ARG A 125 8.15 -12.47 -3.81
CA ARG A 125 9.10 -11.66 -4.58
C ARG A 125 9.59 -10.46 -3.80
N VAL A 126 8.67 -9.67 -3.27
CA VAL A 126 8.96 -8.44 -2.52
C VAL A 126 9.54 -8.78 -1.15
N GLU A 127 8.96 -9.77 -0.45
CA GLU A 127 9.46 -10.23 0.84
C GLU A 127 10.92 -10.69 0.76
N ASN A 128 11.28 -11.42 -0.31
CA ASN A 128 12.65 -11.92 -0.50
C ASN A 128 13.68 -10.78 -0.63
N ILE A 129 13.31 -9.61 -1.18
CA ILE A 129 14.20 -8.46 -1.29
C ILE A 129 14.56 -7.93 0.12
N VAL A 130 13.57 -7.83 1.01
CA VAL A 130 13.78 -7.35 2.39
C VAL A 130 14.15 -8.45 3.38
N LYS A 131 14.17 -9.71 2.97
CA LYS A 131 14.43 -10.87 3.83
C LYS A 131 15.71 -10.79 4.64
N LYS A 132 16.79 -10.30 4.02
CA LYS A 132 18.07 -10.11 4.70
C LYS A 132 17.96 -9.05 5.78
N TYR A 133 17.27 -7.94 5.49
CA TYR A 133 17.02 -6.88 6.43
C TYR A 133 16.17 -7.39 7.60
N ASN A 134 15.05 -8.06 7.32
CA ASN A 134 14.18 -8.63 8.33
C ASN A 134 14.92 -9.59 9.25
N ARG A 135 15.75 -10.50 8.70
CA ARG A 135 16.58 -11.41 9.53
C ARG A 135 17.56 -10.64 10.42
N SER A 136 18.23 -9.62 9.90
CA SER A 136 19.17 -8.80 10.68
C SER A 136 18.44 -8.01 11.78
N TYR A 137 17.28 -7.45 11.48
CA TYR A 137 16.43 -6.74 12.44
C TYR A 137 15.94 -7.67 13.55
N LEU A 138 15.40 -8.84 13.18
CA LEU A 138 14.96 -9.87 14.16
C LEU A 138 16.13 -10.36 15.04
N TYR A 139 17.33 -10.50 14.46
CA TYR A 139 18.53 -10.87 15.24
C TYR A 139 18.89 -9.79 16.26
N LYS A 140 18.85 -8.51 15.88
CA LYS A 140 19.05 -7.40 16.83
C LYS A 140 18.03 -7.43 17.95
N LEU A 141 16.74 -7.59 17.63
CA LEU A 141 15.68 -7.69 18.63
C LEU A 141 15.89 -8.88 19.58
N LYS A 142 16.33 -10.05 19.06
CA LYS A 142 16.62 -11.23 19.88
C LYS A 142 17.76 -10.98 20.88
N ASN A 143 18.73 -10.19 20.50
CA ASN A 143 19.92 -9.89 21.31
C ASN A 143 19.76 -8.62 22.18
N GLN A 144 18.55 -8.34 22.60
CA GLN A 144 18.22 -7.28 23.55
C GLN A 144 18.51 -5.85 23.08
N SER A 145 18.51 -5.60 21.77
CA SER A 145 18.58 -4.25 21.23
C SER A 145 17.27 -3.50 21.53
N ASP A 146 17.37 -2.30 22.09
CA ASP A 146 16.25 -1.40 22.32
C ASP A 146 15.90 -0.57 21.06
N ASP A 147 16.67 -0.75 19.99
CA ASP A 147 16.42 -0.10 18.70
C ASP A 147 15.24 -0.76 18.01
N LEU A 148 14.05 -0.23 18.27
CA LEU A 148 12.79 -0.66 17.67
C LEU A 148 12.53 0.04 16.31
N GLU A 149 13.36 1.02 15.93
CA GLU A 149 13.22 1.70 14.64
C GLU A 149 13.46 0.72 13.49
N ARG A 150 12.50 0.68 12.60
CA ARG A 150 12.50 -0.22 11.45
C ARG A 150 12.59 0.58 10.16
N GLN A 151 13.72 0.45 9.46
CA GLN A 151 13.98 1.16 8.20
C GLN A 151 13.12 0.65 7.05
N PHE A 152 12.90 -0.67 6.98
CA PHE A 152 12.02 -1.30 5.99
C PHE A 152 10.87 -1.98 6.71
N VAL A 153 9.65 -1.55 6.46
CA VAL A 153 8.42 -2.13 6.99
C VAL A 153 7.68 -2.81 5.85
N PHE A 154 7.68 -4.11 5.86
CA PHE A 154 6.82 -4.92 4.99
C PHE A 154 5.54 -5.24 5.76
N SER A 155 4.42 -4.76 5.25
CA SER A 155 3.09 -5.00 5.82
C SER A 155 2.36 -6.06 5.01
N ASP A 156 1.79 -7.05 5.69
CA ASP A 156 0.98 -8.10 5.10
C ASP A 156 -0.28 -8.39 5.95
N ILE A 157 -1.21 -9.13 5.37
CA ILE A 157 -2.51 -9.43 5.97
C ILE A 157 -2.41 -10.14 7.33
N SER A 158 -1.34 -10.90 7.59
CA SER A 158 -1.14 -11.60 8.87
C SER A 158 -0.96 -10.65 10.06
N GLN A 159 -0.64 -9.39 9.79
CA GLN A 159 -0.39 -8.36 10.81
C GLN A 159 -1.62 -7.52 11.15
N ALA A 160 -2.75 -7.73 10.46
CA ALA A 160 -3.97 -6.93 10.62
C ALA A 160 -4.46 -6.87 12.08
N GLU A 161 -4.40 -7.98 12.81
CA GLU A 161 -4.82 -8.05 14.22
C GLU A 161 -3.94 -7.18 15.13
N TRP A 162 -2.62 -7.20 14.94
CA TRP A 162 -1.70 -6.39 15.73
C TRP A 162 -1.82 -4.90 15.42
N ILE A 163 -2.08 -4.60 14.14
CA ILE A 163 -2.34 -3.22 13.70
C ILE A 163 -3.64 -2.72 14.33
N LEU A 164 -4.70 -3.54 14.34
CA LEU A 164 -5.97 -3.20 14.98
C LEU A 164 -5.79 -2.93 16.48
N LEU A 165 -5.08 -3.79 17.20
CA LEU A 165 -4.73 -3.57 18.61
C LEU A 165 -3.95 -2.26 18.79
N GLY A 166 -3.01 -1.97 17.89
CA GLY A 166 -2.24 -0.73 17.89
C GLY A 166 -3.11 0.51 17.70
N LEU A 167 -4.01 0.49 16.71
CA LEU A 167 -4.93 1.61 16.43
C LEU A 167 -5.82 1.93 17.62
N ILE A 168 -6.37 0.93 18.29
CA ILE A 168 -7.17 1.10 19.51
C ILE A 168 -6.31 1.65 20.65
N ALA A 169 -5.15 1.04 20.92
CA ALA A 169 -4.27 1.45 22.01
C ALA A 169 -3.80 2.92 21.87
N HIS A 170 -3.63 3.40 20.64
CA HIS A 170 -3.19 4.76 20.34
C HIS A 170 -4.33 5.70 19.93
N ARG A 171 -5.58 5.30 20.12
CA ARG A 171 -6.80 6.10 19.85
C ARG A 171 -6.90 6.64 18.43
N HIS A 172 -6.42 5.89 17.45
CA HIS A 172 -6.58 6.23 16.04
C HIS A 172 -7.96 5.81 15.51
N HIS A 173 -9.01 6.52 15.90
CA HIS A 173 -10.39 6.11 15.65
C HIS A 173 -10.87 6.34 14.21
N ALA A 174 -10.21 7.19 13.41
CA ALA A 174 -10.72 7.56 12.08
C ALA A 174 -10.96 6.33 11.18
N LEU A 175 -9.96 5.47 11.01
CA LEU A 175 -10.09 4.24 10.22
C LEU A 175 -11.06 3.23 10.87
N LEU A 176 -11.08 3.16 12.19
CA LEU A 176 -11.98 2.25 12.93
C LEU A 176 -13.44 2.61 12.74
N ILE A 177 -13.76 3.91 12.77
CA ILE A 177 -15.13 4.42 12.48
C ILE A 177 -15.55 4.01 11.06
N ASP A 178 -14.65 4.16 10.10
CA ASP A 178 -14.92 3.79 8.72
C ASP A 178 -15.16 2.28 8.56
N LEU A 179 -14.42 1.45 9.29
CA LEU A 179 -14.62 0.00 9.34
C LEU A 179 -15.82 -0.43 10.20
N GLY A 180 -16.51 0.52 10.84
CA GLY A 180 -17.62 0.20 11.74
C GLY A 180 -17.22 -0.48 13.04
N ILE A 181 -15.96 -0.36 13.44
CA ILE A 181 -15.38 -0.90 14.67
C ILE A 181 -15.51 0.15 15.76
N ASP A 182 -16.19 -0.19 16.85
CA ASP A 182 -16.43 0.72 17.98
C ASP A 182 -15.40 0.49 19.10
N ASP A 183 -15.18 -0.78 19.46
CA ASP A 183 -14.30 -1.15 20.57
C ASP A 183 -13.84 -2.61 20.42
N LEU A 184 -13.00 -3.06 21.35
CA LEU A 184 -12.59 -4.46 21.53
C LEU A 184 -13.12 -5.01 22.84
N HIS A 185 -13.34 -6.32 22.88
CA HIS A 185 -13.72 -7.03 24.08
C HIS A 185 -12.78 -8.20 24.37
N GLY A 186 -12.45 -8.37 25.63
CA GLY A 186 -11.73 -9.55 26.10
C GLY A 186 -10.32 -9.71 25.54
N VAL A 187 -9.56 -8.62 25.38
CA VAL A 187 -8.18 -8.71 24.89
C VAL A 187 -7.33 -9.58 25.82
N LYS A 188 -6.75 -10.63 25.24
CA LYS A 188 -5.86 -11.57 25.91
C LYS A 188 -4.54 -11.65 25.12
N LEU A 189 -3.43 -11.45 25.81
CA LEU A 189 -2.10 -11.69 25.29
C LEU A 189 -1.49 -12.88 26.02
N MET A 190 -1.18 -13.93 25.27
CA MET A 190 -0.51 -15.12 25.78
C MET A 190 0.98 -15.00 25.55
N LEU A 191 1.74 -14.92 26.61
CA LEU A 191 3.19 -14.74 26.60
C LEU A 191 3.89 -15.93 27.24
N GLN A 192 5.05 -16.34 26.71
CA GLN A 192 5.90 -17.41 27.23
C GLN A 192 7.34 -16.95 27.38
N PRO A 193 8.16 -17.61 28.22
CA PRO A 193 9.59 -17.37 28.27
C PRO A 193 10.25 -17.60 26.90
N PRO A 194 11.21 -16.75 26.46
CA PRO A 194 11.97 -16.98 25.23
C PRO A 194 12.80 -18.27 25.32
N GLU A 195 13.22 -18.80 24.16
CA GLU A 195 14.01 -20.07 24.12
C GLU A 195 15.34 -19.99 24.88
N SER A 196 15.93 -18.81 24.90
CA SER A 196 17.20 -18.55 25.60
C SER A 196 17.06 -18.44 27.12
N TYR A 197 15.82 -18.42 27.64
CA TYR A 197 15.61 -18.25 29.08
C TYR A 197 15.96 -19.53 29.82
N VAL A 198 16.98 -19.45 30.66
CA VAL A 198 17.26 -20.45 31.68
C VAL A 198 16.46 -20.06 32.91
N ARG A 199 15.65 -20.98 33.45
CA ARG A 199 14.73 -20.72 34.56
C ARG A 199 15.48 -20.09 35.75
N ASP A 200 15.42 -18.76 35.84
CA ASP A 200 15.96 -17.99 36.94
C ASP A 200 14.86 -17.76 37.97
N ARG A 201 15.12 -18.09 39.22
CA ARG A 201 14.18 -17.89 40.33
C ARG A 201 14.00 -16.41 40.66
N ASP A 202 14.98 -15.56 40.29
CA ASP A 202 15.00 -14.15 40.65
C ASP A 202 14.27 -13.24 39.68
N ASP A 203 13.99 -13.69 38.41
CA ASP A 203 13.22 -12.93 37.42
C ASP A 203 12.15 -13.79 36.71
N PRO A 204 11.16 -14.32 37.43
CA PRO A 204 10.14 -15.18 36.83
C PRO A 204 9.11 -14.40 35.98
N ILE A 205 9.03 -13.06 36.11
CA ILE A 205 8.02 -12.22 35.43
C ILE A 205 8.54 -11.74 34.08
N TYR A 206 9.78 -11.30 34.00
CA TYR A 206 10.34 -10.64 32.83
C TYR A 206 11.33 -11.52 32.06
N TRP A 207 11.58 -12.73 32.54
CA TRP A 207 12.39 -13.78 31.90
C TRP A 207 13.78 -13.32 31.42
N GLY A 208 14.44 -12.50 32.25
CA GLY A 208 15.76 -11.96 31.92
C GLY A 208 15.77 -11.00 30.72
N THR A 209 14.62 -10.48 30.32
CA THR A 209 14.56 -9.42 29.30
C THR A 209 15.03 -8.09 29.88
N GLU A 210 15.62 -7.25 29.05
CA GLU A 210 16.13 -5.93 29.41
C GLU A 210 15.52 -4.83 28.54
N GLY A 211 15.78 -3.56 28.89
CA GLY A 211 15.42 -2.38 28.10
C GLY A 211 13.93 -2.24 27.84
N GLY A 212 13.55 -1.72 26.69
CA GLY A 212 12.18 -1.39 26.34
C GLY A 212 11.21 -2.58 26.36
N ILE A 213 11.70 -3.81 26.12
CA ILE A 213 10.85 -5.01 26.22
C ILE A 213 10.53 -5.34 27.69
N ARG A 214 11.51 -5.23 28.58
CA ARG A 214 11.26 -5.41 30.01
C ARG A 214 10.25 -4.40 30.54
N GLU A 215 10.42 -3.14 30.16
CA GLU A 215 9.49 -2.07 30.52
C GLU A 215 8.08 -2.35 29.98
N PHE A 216 7.96 -2.79 28.73
CA PHE A 216 6.68 -3.13 28.14
C PHE A 216 6.01 -4.33 28.84
N LEU A 217 6.76 -5.36 29.19
CA LEU A 217 6.24 -6.48 29.98
C LEU A 217 5.75 -6.02 31.36
N ALA A 218 6.44 -5.06 31.98
CA ALA A 218 6.01 -4.44 33.22
C ALA A 218 4.71 -3.63 33.04
N ASP A 219 4.60 -2.86 31.96
CA ASP A 219 3.38 -2.11 31.63
C ASP A 219 2.19 -3.05 31.43
N LEU A 220 2.37 -4.16 30.69
CA LEU A 220 1.34 -5.20 30.52
C LEU A 220 0.96 -5.86 31.85
N HIS A 221 1.94 -6.17 32.70
CA HIS A 221 1.70 -6.77 34.01
C HIS A 221 0.88 -5.84 34.92
N ASN A 222 1.19 -4.56 34.92
CA ASN A 222 0.48 -3.54 35.69
C ASN A 222 -0.91 -3.22 35.14
N ALA A 223 -1.11 -3.39 33.82
CA ALA A 223 -2.38 -3.16 33.15
C ALA A 223 -3.31 -4.37 33.21
N ALA A 224 -2.81 -5.57 33.51
CA ALA A 224 -3.62 -6.77 33.57
C ALA A 224 -4.77 -6.66 34.59
N ASP A 225 -5.89 -7.30 34.30
CA ASP A 225 -7.03 -7.36 35.20
C ASP A 225 -6.73 -8.31 36.40
N GLU A 226 -7.42 -8.08 37.53
CA GLU A 226 -7.19 -8.83 38.77
C GLU A 226 -7.44 -10.36 38.65
N ASN A 227 -8.23 -10.78 37.65
CA ASN A 227 -8.51 -12.18 37.30
C ASN A 227 -7.46 -12.80 36.37
N TYR A 228 -6.24 -12.37 36.48
CA TYR A 228 -5.10 -12.86 35.74
C TYR A 228 -4.82 -14.35 36.07
N GLU A 229 -4.86 -15.20 35.00
CA GLU A 229 -4.44 -16.59 35.11
C GLU A 229 -2.91 -16.67 34.94
N PRO A 230 -2.16 -16.90 36.04
CA PRO A 230 -0.70 -16.84 35.94
C PRO A 230 -0.09 -17.92 35.06
N PHE A 231 -0.84 -19.01 34.81
CA PHE A 231 -0.33 -20.15 34.04
C PHE A 231 -1.45 -20.86 33.26
N ALA A 232 -1.39 -20.77 31.96
CA ALA A 232 -2.12 -21.68 31.09
C ALA A 232 -1.14 -22.70 30.51
N LYS A 233 -1.43 -24.00 30.64
CA LYS A 233 -0.69 -25.02 29.90
C LYS A 233 -1.08 -24.91 28.43
N TYR A 234 -0.20 -24.36 27.62
CA TYR A 234 -0.38 -24.34 26.18
C TYR A 234 0.16 -25.66 25.59
N SER A 235 -0.70 -26.41 24.89
CA SER A 235 -0.37 -27.68 24.23
C SER A 235 0.41 -27.48 22.92
N GLY A 236 1.35 -26.56 22.87
CA GLY A 236 2.30 -26.40 21.79
C GLY A 236 3.53 -27.30 21.96
N ARG A 237 4.42 -27.28 20.96
CA ARG A 237 5.66 -28.10 20.94
C ARG A 237 6.63 -27.86 22.10
N SER A 238 6.37 -26.92 23.01
CA SER A 238 7.17 -26.66 24.21
C SER A 238 6.31 -26.81 25.47
N ASN A 239 6.79 -27.58 26.45
CA ASN A 239 6.22 -27.71 27.82
C ASN A 239 6.39 -26.41 28.65
N ARG A 240 6.35 -25.23 28.02
CA ARG A 240 6.58 -23.95 28.69
C ARG A 240 5.27 -23.42 29.23
N GLU A 241 5.32 -22.90 30.45
CA GLU A 241 4.20 -22.24 31.09
C GLU A 241 3.98 -20.87 30.47
N ALA A 242 2.86 -20.69 29.77
CA ALA A 242 2.46 -19.40 29.20
C ALA A 242 1.68 -18.58 30.23
N ARG A 243 1.84 -17.27 30.22
CA ARG A 243 1.04 -16.33 31.00
C ARG A 243 0.01 -15.68 30.12
N VAL A 244 -1.20 -15.54 30.65
CA VAL A 244 -2.31 -14.88 29.98
C VAL A 244 -2.56 -13.53 30.64
N TYR A 245 -2.32 -12.45 29.91
CA TYR A 245 -2.65 -11.09 30.31
C TYR A 245 -4.01 -10.73 29.73
N ARG A 246 -5.01 -10.50 30.57
CA ARG A 246 -6.32 -9.98 30.19
C ARG A 246 -6.32 -8.48 30.44
N ILE A 247 -6.62 -7.70 29.39
CA ILE A 247 -6.50 -6.25 29.45
C ILE A 247 -7.75 -5.64 28.83
N GLY A 248 -8.49 -4.85 29.61
CA GLY A 248 -9.60 -4.06 29.06
C GLY A 248 -9.10 -2.92 28.20
N THR A 249 -9.93 -2.46 27.25
CA THR A 249 -9.56 -1.42 26.26
C THR A 249 -9.01 -0.16 26.90
N VAL A 250 -9.67 0.37 27.96
CA VAL A 250 -9.20 1.57 28.66
C VAL A 250 -7.78 1.39 29.25
N LYS A 251 -7.46 0.20 29.73
CA LYS A 251 -6.10 -0.10 30.24
C LYS A 251 -5.11 -0.27 29.07
N LEU A 252 -5.55 -0.84 27.94
CA LEU A 252 -4.75 -0.96 26.72
C LEU A 252 -4.37 0.43 26.17
N GLU A 253 -5.31 1.38 26.16
CA GLU A 253 -5.07 2.77 25.78
C GLU A 253 -4.05 3.46 26.70
N LYS A 254 -4.08 3.17 28.01
CA LYS A 254 -3.06 3.67 28.95
C LYS A 254 -1.68 3.11 28.62
N VAL A 255 -1.58 1.84 28.26
CA VAL A 255 -0.33 1.24 27.77
C VAL A 255 0.15 1.93 26.51
N GLY A 256 -0.75 2.16 25.54
CA GLY A 256 -0.45 2.91 24.32
C GLY A 256 0.12 4.30 24.62
N ALA A 257 -0.53 5.06 25.50
CA ALA A 257 -0.08 6.40 25.87
C ALA A 257 1.30 6.41 26.58
N VAL A 258 1.65 5.35 27.33
CA VAL A 258 2.99 5.18 27.92
C VAL A 258 4.01 4.90 26.82
N LEU A 259 3.69 4.02 25.87
CA LEU A 259 4.57 3.70 24.74
C LEU A 259 4.85 4.92 23.86
N GLU A 260 3.84 5.75 23.55
CA GLU A 260 4.02 6.98 22.78
C GLU A 260 5.05 7.94 23.43
N LYS A 261 5.01 8.10 24.74
CA LYS A 261 5.99 8.92 25.47
C LYS A 261 7.42 8.39 25.34
N ARG A 262 7.58 7.09 25.08
CA ARG A 262 8.87 6.42 24.83
C ARG A 262 9.25 6.34 23.37
N GLY A 263 8.44 6.94 22.46
CA GLY A 263 8.66 6.86 21.02
C GLY A 263 8.41 5.47 20.42
N ALA A 264 7.56 4.66 21.06
CA ALA A 264 7.18 3.32 20.62
C ALA A 264 5.65 3.22 20.39
N ASN A 265 5.20 2.16 19.77
CA ASN A 265 3.77 1.84 19.66
C ASN A 265 3.51 0.35 19.95
N LEU A 266 2.25 0.03 20.26
CA LEU A 266 1.87 -1.34 20.62
C LEU A 266 2.15 -2.34 19.50
N TYR A 267 1.90 -1.96 18.24
CA TYR A 267 2.16 -2.82 17.09
C TYR A 267 3.64 -3.22 16.98
N SER A 268 4.56 -2.28 17.09
CA SER A 268 5.99 -2.56 17.07
C SER A 268 6.45 -3.42 18.26
N MET A 269 5.86 -3.22 19.44
CA MET A 269 6.15 -4.03 20.61
C MET A 269 5.65 -5.48 20.45
N LEU A 270 4.43 -5.68 19.91
CA LEU A 270 3.92 -7.03 19.62
C LEU A 270 4.80 -7.76 18.58
N GLN A 271 5.26 -7.06 17.54
CA GLN A 271 6.23 -7.62 16.60
C GLN A 271 7.54 -8.02 17.29
N ALA A 272 8.04 -7.19 18.18
CA ALA A 272 9.26 -7.49 18.93
C ALA A 272 9.09 -8.71 19.85
N LEU A 273 7.96 -8.83 20.54
CA LEU A 273 7.65 -10.02 21.34
C LEU A 273 7.51 -11.28 20.50
N ALA A 274 6.86 -11.19 19.34
CA ALA A 274 6.73 -12.31 18.40
C ALA A 274 8.09 -12.75 17.85
N ALA A 275 8.96 -11.79 17.49
CA ALA A 275 10.32 -12.05 17.01
C ALA A 275 11.18 -12.78 18.04
N ARG A 276 10.99 -12.49 19.33
CA ARG A 276 11.65 -13.17 20.46
C ARG A 276 10.95 -14.46 20.88
N GLN A 277 9.87 -14.86 20.18
CA GLN A 277 9.04 -16.02 20.53
C GLN A 277 8.42 -15.93 21.94
N ILE A 278 8.27 -14.69 22.44
CA ILE A 278 7.60 -14.40 23.71
C ILE A 278 6.08 -14.36 23.51
N LEU A 279 5.59 -13.69 22.46
CA LEU A 279 4.18 -13.69 22.10
C LEU A 279 3.81 -15.02 21.45
N VAL A 280 2.92 -15.77 22.09
CA VAL A 280 2.40 -17.05 21.60
C VAL A 280 1.14 -16.83 20.77
N LYS A 281 0.20 -16.06 21.34
CA LYS A 281 -1.11 -15.81 20.74
C LYS A 281 -1.72 -14.53 21.33
N ASN A 282 -2.53 -13.88 20.51
CA ASN A 282 -3.48 -12.85 20.94
C ASN A 282 -4.91 -13.36 20.67
N GLU A 283 -5.84 -12.99 21.52
CA GLU A 283 -7.26 -13.26 21.36
C GLU A 283 -8.05 -12.03 21.79
N PHE A 284 -9.03 -11.64 21.01
CA PHE A 284 -9.99 -10.58 21.34
C PHE A 284 -11.20 -10.69 20.42
N ASP A 285 -12.28 -10.02 20.83
CA ASP A 285 -13.46 -9.86 20.01
C ASP A 285 -13.59 -8.39 19.60
N ILE A 286 -14.13 -8.17 18.40
CA ILE A 286 -14.43 -6.84 17.86
C ILE A 286 -15.89 -6.52 18.18
N ILE A 287 -16.14 -5.31 18.68
CA ILE A 287 -17.47 -4.76 18.90
C ILE A 287 -17.81 -3.86 17.73
N GLN A 288 -18.89 -4.21 17.01
CA GLN A 288 -19.36 -3.42 15.90
C GLN A 288 -20.25 -2.27 16.37
N LYS A 289 -20.08 -1.10 15.74
CA LYS A 289 -20.86 0.10 16.05
C LYS A 289 -22.36 -0.15 15.95
N GLY A 290 -23.09 0.19 17.02
CA GLY A 290 -24.53 0.03 17.08
C GLY A 290 -25.03 -1.41 17.23
N SER A 291 -24.14 -2.39 17.42
CA SER A 291 -24.46 -3.80 17.61
C SER A 291 -24.03 -4.27 19.00
N ARG A 292 -24.78 -5.25 19.55
CA ARG A 292 -24.32 -6.02 20.72
C ARG A 292 -23.54 -7.26 20.33
N ASN A 293 -23.39 -7.51 19.04
CA ASN A 293 -22.70 -8.70 18.55
C ASN A 293 -21.19 -8.48 18.61
N HIS A 294 -20.51 -9.50 19.07
CA HIS A 294 -19.05 -9.59 19.06
C HIS A 294 -18.65 -10.56 17.96
N TYR A 295 -17.59 -10.25 17.25
CA TYR A 295 -17.04 -11.15 16.24
C TYR A 295 -15.52 -11.21 16.31
N ARG A 296 -14.96 -12.31 15.85
CA ARG A 296 -13.51 -12.53 15.88
C ARG A 296 -12.80 -11.74 14.77
N PRO A 297 -11.56 -11.29 14.98
CA PRO A 297 -10.77 -10.60 13.95
C PRO A 297 -10.59 -11.40 12.67
N GLU A 298 -10.57 -12.74 12.79
CA GLU A 298 -10.45 -13.63 11.63
C GLU A 298 -11.61 -13.47 10.65
N SER A 299 -12.79 -13.04 11.13
CA SER A 299 -14.00 -12.82 10.31
C SER A 299 -13.98 -11.50 9.53
N LEU A 300 -13.00 -10.62 9.75
CA LEU A 300 -12.79 -9.46 8.90
C LEU A 300 -12.57 -9.92 7.46
N SER A 301 -13.21 -9.25 6.51
CA SER A 301 -13.01 -9.48 5.09
C SER A 301 -11.55 -9.19 4.68
N GLU A 302 -11.12 -9.76 3.56
CA GLU A 302 -9.77 -9.50 3.05
C GLU A 302 -9.55 -8.01 2.76
N GLY A 303 -10.56 -7.31 2.24
CA GLY A 303 -10.49 -5.87 2.02
C GLY A 303 -10.33 -5.05 3.31
N GLU A 304 -11.05 -5.39 4.39
CA GLU A 304 -10.88 -4.75 5.70
C GLU A 304 -9.49 -4.99 6.28
N LYS A 305 -8.99 -6.23 6.18
CA LYS A 305 -7.62 -6.56 6.58
C LYS A 305 -6.59 -5.80 5.75
N GLN A 306 -6.83 -5.65 4.45
CA GLN A 306 -5.97 -4.88 3.56
C GLN A 306 -5.92 -3.39 3.94
N LEU A 307 -7.08 -2.77 4.21
CA LEU A 307 -7.15 -1.39 4.70
C LEU A 307 -6.42 -1.22 6.04
N LEU A 308 -6.58 -2.16 6.97
CA LEU A 308 -5.84 -2.15 8.22
C LEU A 308 -4.33 -2.21 7.96
N CYS A 309 -3.87 -3.12 7.09
CA CYS A 309 -2.44 -3.28 6.82
C CYS A 309 -1.83 -2.05 6.14
N VAL A 310 -2.50 -1.43 5.19
CA VAL A 310 -1.96 -0.27 4.49
C VAL A 310 -2.21 1.02 5.29
N ILE A 311 -3.47 1.40 5.48
CA ILE A 311 -3.81 2.68 6.10
C ILE A 311 -3.50 2.66 7.60
N GLY A 312 -3.87 1.59 8.30
CA GLY A 312 -3.58 1.41 9.72
C GLY A 312 -2.08 1.29 9.99
N GLY A 313 -1.36 0.50 9.19
CA GLY A 313 0.09 0.36 9.28
C GLY A 313 0.82 1.69 9.07
N LEU A 314 0.42 2.47 8.07
CA LEU A 314 0.93 3.83 7.84
C LEU A 314 0.58 4.76 9.01
N THR A 315 -0.62 4.69 9.55
CA THR A 315 -1.03 5.51 10.70
C THR A 315 -0.18 5.24 11.93
N LEU A 316 0.19 4.00 12.18
CA LEU A 316 1.05 3.60 13.30
C LEU A 316 2.55 3.84 13.06
N ALA A 317 2.98 3.97 11.81
CA ALA A 317 4.36 4.29 11.52
C ALA A 317 4.71 5.70 12.00
N GLN A 318 5.76 5.86 12.80
CA GLN A 318 6.08 7.12 13.51
C GLN A 318 7.02 8.06 12.75
N ASN A 319 7.48 7.69 11.57
CA ASN A 319 8.50 8.44 10.83
C ASN A 319 7.91 9.53 9.92
N THR A 320 8.59 10.66 9.84
CA THR A 320 8.12 11.86 9.12
C THR A 320 8.43 11.83 7.62
N GLU A 321 9.55 11.23 7.21
CA GLU A 321 9.99 11.17 5.81
C GLU A 321 10.03 9.73 5.32
N CYS A 322 8.95 9.30 4.65
CA CYS A 322 8.80 7.92 4.19
C CYS A 322 8.83 7.81 2.66
N LEU A 323 9.37 6.71 2.17
CA LEU A 323 9.05 6.19 0.85
C LEU A 323 8.00 5.08 1.03
N VAL A 324 6.84 5.27 0.43
CA VAL A 324 5.72 4.32 0.52
C VAL A 324 5.54 3.66 -0.84
N LEU A 325 5.66 2.35 -0.89
CA LEU A 325 5.55 1.54 -2.10
C LEU A 325 4.38 0.57 -1.95
N LEU A 326 3.33 0.77 -2.74
CA LEU A 326 2.09 0.00 -2.67
C LEU A 326 1.83 -0.67 -4.01
N ASP A 327 1.83 -2.00 -4.04
CA ASP A 327 1.51 -2.78 -5.23
C ASP A 327 0.12 -3.40 -5.08
N GLU A 328 -0.80 -2.95 -5.93
CA GLU A 328 -2.21 -3.34 -5.96
C GLU A 328 -2.90 -3.31 -4.57
N PRO A 329 -2.84 -2.17 -3.85
CA PRO A 329 -3.41 -2.07 -2.51
C PRO A 329 -4.94 -2.06 -2.48
N ASP A 330 -5.57 -2.23 -3.61
CA ASP A 330 -7.01 -2.16 -3.89
C ASP A 330 -7.63 -3.50 -4.31
N THR A 331 -6.84 -4.57 -4.51
CA THR A 331 -7.26 -5.84 -5.11
C THR A 331 -8.50 -6.47 -4.45
N HIS A 332 -8.64 -6.36 -3.14
CA HIS A 332 -9.76 -6.94 -2.39
C HIS A 332 -10.78 -5.89 -1.93
N LEU A 333 -10.63 -4.63 -2.35
CA LEU A 333 -11.55 -3.58 -1.96
C LEU A 333 -12.83 -3.61 -2.80
N ASN A 334 -13.96 -3.35 -2.17
CA ASN A 334 -15.16 -3.04 -2.92
C ASN A 334 -15.08 -1.61 -3.49
N PRO A 335 -15.89 -1.28 -4.52
CA PRO A 335 -15.85 0.03 -5.17
C PRO A 335 -16.02 1.24 -4.23
N ALA A 336 -16.79 1.10 -3.14
CA ALA A 336 -16.97 2.18 -2.18
C ALA A 336 -15.68 2.48 -1.39
N TRP A 337 -14.89 1.46 -1.06
CA TRP A 337 -13.60 1.62 -0.42
C TRP A 337 -12.54 2.14 -1.39
N SER A 338 -12.48 1.64 -2.64
CA SER A 338 -11.59 2.17 -3.67
C SER A 338 -11.81 3.67 -3.88
N TRP A 339 -13.07 4.11 -3.90
CA TRP A 339 -13.43 5.54 -4.04
C TRP A 339 -12.94 6.41 -2.87
N ARG A 340 -12.93 5.88 -1.65
CA ARG A 340 -12.48 6.59 -0.43
C ARG A 340 -10.98 6.46 -0.18
N TYR A 341 -10.32 5.52 -0.84
CA TYR A 341 -8.95 5.11 -0.52
C TYR A 341 -7.94 6.26 -0.52
N ASN A 342 -7.94 7.09 -1.55
CA ASN A 342 -7.03 8.24 -1.64
C ASN A 342 -7.21 9.24 -0.49
N ASN A 343 -8.44 9.43 -0.02
CA ASN A 343 -8.71 10.31 1.12
C ASN A 343 -8.18 9.69 2.43
N LEU A 344 -8.40 8.39 2.63
CA LEU A 344 -7.87 7.66 3.79
C LEU A 344 -6.34 7.67 3.80
N LEU A 345 -5.72 7.45 2.65
CA LEU A 345 -4.27 7.51 2.50
C LEU A 345 -3.73 8.90 2.80
N LYS A 346 -4.34 9.95 2.27
CA LYS A 346 -3.97 11.34 2.58
C LYS A 346 -4.10 11.62 4.08
N GLN A 347 -5.16 11.19 4.73
CA GLN A 347 -5.34 11.35 6.17
C GLN A 347 -4.24 10.63 6.97
N ALA A 348 -3.91 9.39 6.62
CA ALA A 348 -2.84 8.63 7.26
C ALA A 348 -1.46 9.32 7.11
N LEU A 349 -1.19 9.92 5.94
CA LEU A 349 0.04 10.64 5.68
C LEU A 349 0.10 12.00 6.38
N THR A 350 -1.01 12.75 6.45
CA THR A 350 -1.05 14.09 7.05
C THR A 350 -1.14 14.06 8.57
N SER A 351 -1.80 13.05 9.16
CA SER A 351 -1.94 12.93 10.62
C SER A 351 -0.59 12.87 11.36
N GLN A 352 0.47 12.49 10.67
CA GLN A 352 1.84 12.38 11.19
C GLN A 352 2.78 13.49 10.68
N GLN A 353 2.26 14.59 10.12
CA GLN A 353 3.06 15.67 9.53
C GLN A 353 4.02 15.20 8.41
N ARG A 354 3.65 14.14 7.67
CA ARG A 354 4.46 13.55 6.59
C ARG A 354 4.30 14.29 5.27
N THR A 355 4.35 15.60 5.29
CA THR A 355 4.19 16.44 4.09
C THR A 355 5.30 16.23 3.05
N THR A 356 6.41 15.59 3.45
CA THR A 356 7.60 15.35 2.62
C THR A 356 7.79 13.88 2.21
N SER A 357 6.76 13.02 2.37
CA SER A 357 6.86 11.61 1.95
C SER A 357 6.50 11.44 0.49
N THR A 358 7.09 10.46 -0.22
CA THR A 358 6.65 10.03 -1.55
C THR A 358 5.91 8.71 -1.45
N THR A 359 4.71 8.65 -2.02
CA THR A 359 3.89 7.45 -2.13
C THR A 359 3.74 7.06 -3.59
N ILE A 360 4.15 5.84 -3.93
CA ILE A 360 3.98 5.26 -5.27
C ILE A 360 2.99 4.09 -5.15
N ILE A 361 1.94 4.15 -5.94
CA ILE A 361 0.90 3.11 -6.04
C ILE A 361 0.94 2.53 -7.45
N ALA A 362 1.03 1.21 -7.55
CA ALA A 362 0.73 0.50 -8.79
C ALA A 362 -0.68 -0.10 -8.66
N THR A 363 -1.55 0.21 -9.60
CA THR A 363 -2.94 -0.30 -9.63
C THR A 363 -3.45 -0.49 -11.05
N HIS A 364 -4.54 -1.23 -11.19
CA HIS A 364 -5.33 -1.34 -12.41
C HIS A 364 -6.79 -0.90 -12.19
N ASP A 365 -7.11 -0.33 -11.02
CA ASP A 365 -8.48 0.12 -10.68
C ASP A 365 -8.73 1.57 -11.18
N PRO A 366 -9.69 1.78 -12.11
CA PRO A 366 -10.05 3.11 -12.60
C PRO A 366 -10.65 4.00 -11.52
N ILE A 367 -11.23 3.43 -10.45
CA ILE A 367 -11.82 4.19 -9.35
C ILE A 367 -10.71 4.87 -8.56
N MET A 368 -9.58 4.20 -8.34
CA MET A 368 -8.44 4.73 -7.60
C MET A 368 -7.88 6.01 -8.21
N ILE A 369 -7.92 6.15 -9.54
CA ILE A 369 -7.39 7.35 -10.21
C ILE A 369 -8.42 8.45 -10.40
N SER A 370 -9.71 8.16 -10.23
CA SER A 370 -10.81 9.07 -10.57
C SER A 370 -10.79 10.43 -9.82
N GLY A 371 -10.05 10.52 -8.72
CA GLY A 371 -9.88 11.74 -7.92
C GLY A 371 -8.51 12.42 -8.07
N LEU A 372 -7.61 11.90 -8.92
CA LEU A 372 -6.24 12.39 -9.08
C LEU A 372 -6.13 13.42 -10.21
N THR A 373 -5.05 14.21 -10.19
CA THR A 373 -4.64 15.06 -11.30
C THR A 373 -3.73 14.28 -12.27
N LYS A 374 -3.54 14.77 -13.47
CA LYS A 374 -2.69 14.14 -14.48
C LYS A 374 -1.22 14.04 -14.05
N GLU A 375 -0.74 15.00 -13.26
CA GLU A 375 0.61 15.02 -12.73
C GLU A 375 0.86 13.90 -11.70
N GLN A 376 -0.22 13.35 -11.14
CA GLN A 376 -0.16 12.24 -10.18
C GLN A 376 -0.25 10.86 -10.84
N VAL A 377 -0.49 10.80 -12.16
CA VAL A 377 -0.73 9.53 -12.87
C VAL A 377 0.30 9.29 -13.95
N PHE A 378 0.87 8.09 -13.98
CA PHE A 378 1.70 7.59 -15.06
C PHE A 378 1.01 6.39 -15.72
N ILE A 379 0.90 6.42 -17.04
CA ILE A 379 0.35 5.31 -17.83
C ILE A 379 1.52 4.45 -18.30
N ALA A 380 1.58 3.21 -17.83
CA ALA A 380 2.56 2.23 -18.27
C ALA A 380 2.06 1.52 -19.53
N ARG A 381 2.77 1.65 -20.66
CA ARG A 381 2.46 1.03 -21.94
C ARG A 381 3.65 0.22 -22.45
N LYS A 382 3.35 -0.77 -23.27
CA LYS A 382 4.38 -1.52 -24.01
C LYS A 382 4.35 -1.09 -25.47
N GLU A 383 5.42 -0.47 -25.94
CA GLU A 383 5.62 -0.07 -27.33
C GLU A 383 6.93 -0.69 -27.85
N ASN A 384 6.84 -1.40 -28.97
CA ASN A 384 8.01 -2.02 -29.61
C ASN A 384 8.94 -2.77 -28.62
N GLU A 385 8.34 -3.60 -27.74
CA GLU A 385 9.04 -4.36 -26.69
C GLU A 385 9.62 -3.52 -25.53
N ARG A 386 9.51 -2.18 -25.57
CA ARG A 386 9.94 -1.28 -24.48
C ARG A 386 8.75 -0.86 -23.63
N LEU A 387 9.01 -0.64 -22.36
CA LEU A 387 8.04 -0.06 -21.45
C LEU A 387 8.23 1.45 -21.38
N ILE A 388 7.15 2.16 -21.61
CA ILE A 388 7.09 3.61 -21.56
C ILE A 388 6.12 4.00 -20.45
N TYR A 389 6.51 5.02 -19.68
CA TYR A 389 5.70 5.60 -18.62
C TYR A 389 5.42 7.05 -19.02
N GLU A 390 4.18 7.36 -19.31
CA GLU A 390 3.75 8.67 -19.82
C GLU A 390 2.76 9.33 -18.88
N SER A 391 2.87 10.64 -18.72
CA SER A 391 1.83 11.41 -18.06
C SER A 391 0.63 11.58 -19.02
N PRO A 392 -0.61 11.42 -18.53
CA PRO A 392 -1.79 11.59 -19.36
C PRO A 392 -1.97 13.05 -19.80
N VAL A 393 -2.69 13.24 -20.90
CA VAL A 393 -2.98 14.58 -21.44
C VAL A 393 -4.03 15.31 -20.59
N ARG A 394 -5.02 14.55 -20.07
CA ARG A 394 -6.16 15.10 -19.32
C ARG A 394 -6.16 14.61 -17.90
N ASP A 395 -6.73 15.42 -16.98
CA ASP A 395 -6.97 14.98 -15.60
C ASP A 395 -7.97 13.82 -15.58
N PRO A 396 -7.72 12.75 -14.82
CA PRO A 396 -8.76 11.73 -14.59
C PRO A 396 -9.88 12.29 -13.70
N ARG A 397 -9.54 13.27 -12.86
CA ARG A 397 -10.50 13.90 -11.96
C ARG A 397 -11.63 14.59 -12.74
N GLY A 398 -12.87 14.22 -12.39
CA GLY A 398 -14.07 14.79 -13.02
C GLY A 398 -14.55 14.09 -14.28
N GLN A 399 -13.78 13.13 -14.83
CA GLN A 399 -14.20 12.38 -16.02
C GLN A 399 -15.28 11.31 -15.73
N GLY A 400 -15.30 10.78 -14.49
CA GLY A 400 -16.10 9.60 -14.16
C GLY A 400 -15.48 8.29 -14.65
N VAL A 401 -15.80 7.18 -13.97
CA VAL A 401 -15.16 5.87 -14.20
C VAL A 401 -15.38 5.38 -15.64
N ALA A 402 -16.58 5.53 -16.19
CA ALA A 402 -16.91 5.09 -17.53
C ALA A 402 -16.01 5.78 -18.60
N ASN A 403 -15.81 7.09 -18.48
CA ASN A 403 -14.95 7.83 -19.39
C ASN A 403 -13.47 7.49 -19.20
N ILE A 404 -13.02 7.26 -17.96
CA ILE A 404 -11.66 6.82 -17.67
C ILE A 404 -11.37 5.49 -18.36
N LEU A 405 -12.31 4.54 -18.33
CA LEU A 405 -12.15 3.22 -18.96
C LEU A 405 -11.97 3.31 -20.48
N VAL A 406 -12.69 4.21 -21.17
CA VAL A 406 -12.63 4.35 -22.63
C VAL A 406 -11.59 5.37 -23.12
N SER A 407 -10.95 6.09 -22.19
CA SER A 407 -9.94 7.10 -22.50
C SER A 407 -8.52 6.52 -22.60
N GLU A 408 -7.55 7.41 -22.71
CA GLU A 408 -6.12 7.07 -22.79
C GLU A 408 -5.59 6.22 -21.62
N TYR A 409 -6.29 6.20 -20.46
CA TYR A 409 -5.87 5.47 -19.26
C TYR A 409 -5.94 3.96 -19.43
N PHE A 410 -7.06 3.44 -19.96
CA PHE A 410 -7.30 2.01 -20.13
C PHE A 410 -7.52 1.60 -21.58
N GLY A 411 -7.98 2.53 -22.43
CA GLY A 411 -8.14 2.31 -23.86
C GLY A 411 -9.19 1.25 -24.22
N LEU A 412 -10.19 1.04 -23.37
CA LEU A 412 -11.28 0.15 -23.70
C LEU A 412 -12.09 0.71 -24.87
N PRO A 413 -12.57 -0.12 -25.80
CA PRO A 413 -13.38 0.33 -26.91
C PRO A 413 -14.74 0.90 -26.48
N SER A 414 -15.25 0.42 -25.33
CA SER A 414 -16.53 0.84 -24.76
C SER A 414 -16.56 0.64 -23.25
N SER A 415 -17.44 1.37 -22.56
CA SER A 415 -17.83 1.14 -21.17
C SER A 415 -19.01 0.18 -21.03
N LEU A 416 -19.58 -0.28 -22.14
CA LEU A 416 -20.65 -1.27 -22.20
C LEU A 416 -20.07 -2.68 -22.32
N ASP A 417 -20.91 -3.68 -22.08
CA ASP A 417 -20.54 -5.06 -22.37
C ASP A 417 -20.38 -5.29 -23.89
N GLU A 418 -19.61 -6.32 -24.25
CA GLU A 418 -19.22 -6.60 -25.61
C GLU A 418 -20.43 -6.82 -26.54
N ASN A 419 -21.45 -7.54 -26.09
CA ASN A 419 -22.66 -7.82 -26.89
C ASN A 419 -23.47 -6.56 -27.15
N THR A 420 -23.65 -5.72 -26.15
CA THR A 420 -24.36 -4.44 -26.30
C THR A 420 -23.60 -3.50 -27.23
N GLN A 421 -22.26 -3.45 -27.16
CA GLN A 421 -21.45 -2.67 -28.06
C GLN A 421 -21.57 -3.19 -29.50
N MET A 422 -21.55 -4.50 -29.73
CA MET A 422 -21.76 -5.09 -31.07
C MET A 422 -23.12 -4.74 -31.63
N LEU A 423 -24.18 -4.74 -30.85
CA LEU A 423 -25.52 -4.30 -31.30
C LEU A 423 -25.54 -2.83 -31.70
N LEU A 424 -24.84 -1.97 -30.95
CA LEU A 424 -24.73 -0.55 -31.30
C LEU A 424 -23.94 -0.33 -32.60
N ASP A 425 -22.83 -1.06 -32.78
CA ASP A 425 -22.00 -0.97 -33.98
C ASP A 425 -22.75 -1.49 -35.19
N GLU A 426 -23.45 -2.63 -35.10
CA GLU A 426 -24.29 -3.18 -36.15
C GLU A 426 -25.43 -2.20 -36.52
N ARG A 427 -26.08 -1.63 -35.51
CA ARG A 427 -27.10 -0.60 -35.69
C ARG A 427 -26.56 0.60 -36.45
N LEU A 428 -25.38 1.11 -36.08
CA LEU A 428 -24.73 2.22 -36.75
C LEU A 428 -24.43 1.89 -38.22
N GLN A 429 -23.87 0.71 -38.49
CA GLN A 429 -23.58 0.26 -39.84
C GLN A 429 -24.84 0.21 -40.71
N LEU A 430 -25.95 -0.32 -40.19
CA LEU A 430 -27.22 -0.37 -40.89
C LEU A 430 -27.84 1.04 -41.11
N ALA A 431 -27.76 1.90 -40.09
CA ALA A 431 -28.27 3.27 -40.18
C ALA A 431 -27.49 4.15 -41.14
N TYR A 432 -26.19 3.87 -41.38
CA TYR A 432 -25.34 4.62 -42.33
C TYR A 432 -25.45 4.15 -43.77
N LYS A 433 -26.12 3.04 -44.04
CA LYS A 433 -26.38 2.66 -45.43
C LYS A 433 -27.28 3.72 -46.07
N LYS A 434 -26.68 4.57 -46.93
CA LYS A 434 -27.38 5.63 -47.70
C LYS A 434 -28.32 5.06 -48.77
N GLU A 435 -28.11 3.81 -49.17
CA GLU A 435 -28.99 3.06 -50.09
C GLU A 435 -30.17 2.47 -49.29
N ARG A 436 -31.28 2.22 -49.98
CA ARG A 436 -32.44 1.59 -49.32
C ARG A 436 -32.02 0.27 -48.68
N LEU A 437 -32.29 0.16 -47.41
CA LEU A 437 -32.13 -1.09 -46.68
C LEU A 437 -32.95 -2.17 -47.37
N THR A 438 -32.40 -3.37 -47.47
CA THR A 438 -33.21 -4.53 -47.87
C THR A 438 -34.28 -4.83 -46.78
N ASP A 439 -35.30 -5.58 -47.13
CA ASP A 439 -36.35 -5.96 -46.17
C ASP A 439 -35.75 -6.72 -44.97
N GLU A 440 -34.74 -7.57 -45.22
CA GLU A 440 -34.00 -8.31 -44.18
C GLU A 440 -33.22 -7.36 -43.25
N GLU A 441 -32.52 -6.37 -43.82
CA GLU A 441 -31.76 -5.38 -43.03
C GLU A 441 -32.67 -4.45 -42.25
N SER A 442 -33.83 -4.10 -42.76
CA SER A 442 -34.85 -3.31 -42.07
C SER A 442 -35.43 -4.09 -40.88
N ALA A 443 -35.73 -5.39 -41.09
CA ALA A 443 -36.17 -6.28 -40.01
C ALA A 443 -35.09 -6.42 -38.93
N ARG A 444 -33.83 -6.62 -39.31
CA ARG A 444 -32.69 -6.70 -38.38
C ARG A 444 -32.49 -5.41 -37.56
N LEU A 445 -32.56 -4.24 -38.22
CA LEU A 445 -32.50 -2.94 -37.56
C LEU A 445 -33.64 -2.76 -36.53
N SER A 446 -34.84 -3.21 -36.85
CA SER A 446 -35.98 -3.17 -35.95
C SER A 446 -35.77 -4.09 -34.73
N GLU A 447 -35.22 -5.28 -34.96
CA GLU A 447 -34.88 -6.21 -33.88
C GLU A 447 -33.84 -5.63 -32.94
N ILE A 448 -32.72 -5.07 -33.49
CA ILE A 448 -31.67 -4.43 -32.70
C ILE A 448 -32.24 -3.27 -31.88
N ASN A 449 -33.08 -2.42 -32.48
CA ASN A 449 -33.72 -1.31 -31.78
C ASN A 449 -34.57 -1.81 -30.60
N ASN A 450 -35.34 -2.90 -30.78
CA ASN A 450 -36.12 -3.49 -29.70
C ASN A 450 -35.21 -4.03 -28.55
N GLN A 451 -34.11 -4.68 -28.92
CA GLN A 451 -33.15 -5.17 -27.92
C GLN A 451 -32.50 -4.00 -27.14
N LEU A 452 -32.08 -2.95 -27.79
CA LEU A 452 -31.53 -1.75 -27.18
C LEU A 452 -32.58 -0.97 -26.38
N ASP A 453 -33.86 -0.96 -26.78
CA ASP A 453 -34.96 -0.41 -26.00
C ASP A 453 -35.15 -1.11 -24.68
N ILE A 454 -35.09 -2.45 -24.66
CA ILE A 454 -35.19 -3.26 -23.44
C ILE A 454 -34.03 -2.94 -22.49
N LEU A 455 -32.83 -2.67 -23.03
CA LEU A 455 -31.66 -2.28 -22.25
C LEU A 455 -31.68 -0.79 -21.83
N GLY A 456 -32.69 -0.02 -22.22
CA GLY A 456 -32.81 1.40 -21.89
C GLY A 456 -31.90 2.34 -22.68
N LEU A 457 -31.19 1.82 -23.70
CA LEU A 457 -30.22 2.58 -24.52
C LEU A 457 -30.80 3.37 -25.68
N SER A 458 -32.09 3.20 -25.97
CA SER A 458 -32.76 3.87 -27.10
C SER A 458 -33.26 5.28 -26.76
N ILE A 459 -33.34 5.64 -25.47
CA ILE A 459 -33.93 6.92 -25.02
C ILE A 459 -33.12 8.11 -25.53
N SER A 460 -31.77 8.00 -25.55
CA SER A 460 -30.89 9.07 -26.04
C SER A 460 -31.04 9.38 -27.55
N PHE A 461 -31.50 8.42 -28.36
CA PHE A 461 -31.73 8.58 -29.81
C PHE A 461 -33.11 9.10 -30.17
N ARG A 462 -34.03 9.21 -29.21
CA ARG A 462 -35.35 9.83 -29.41
C ARG A 462 -35.33 11.35 -29.17
N ASP A 463 -34.25 11.87 -28.56
CA ASP A 463 -34.08 13.31 -28.36
C ASP A 463 -33.76 13.97 -29.74
N PRO A 464 -34.63 14.85 -30.25
CA PRO A 464 -34.40 15.56 -31.49
C PRO A 464 -33.10 16.36 -31.50
N ALA A 465 -32.71 16.95 -30.37
CA ALA A 465 -31.47 17.71 -30.24
C ALA A 465 -30.21 16.82 -30.36
N TYR A 466 -30.28 15.58 -29.83
CA TYR A 466 -29.19 14.62 -30.01
C TYR A 466 -29.04 14.15 -31.43
N LYS A 467 -30.15 13.94 -32.14
CA LYS A 467 -30.15 13.59 -33.56
C LYS A 467 -29.53 14.69 -34.42
N GLU A 468 -29.88 15.94 -34.18
CA GLU A 468 -29.33 17.11 -34.85
C GLU A 468 -27.82 17.25 -34.56
N PHE A 469 -27.39 17.00 -33.33
CA PHE A 469 -25.96 16.98 -32.91
C PHE A 469 -25.18 15.89 -33.69
N GLU A 470 -25.72 14.69 -33.78
CA GLU A 470 -25.11 13.60 -34.52
C GLU A 470 -24.99 13.93 -36.01
N GLU A 471 -26.05 14.47 -36.63
CA GLU A 471 -26.03 14.89 -38.05
C GLU A 471 -24.97 15.96 -38.31
N GLN A 472 -24.80 16.94 -37.40
CA GLN A 472 -23.76 17.97 -37.50
C GLN A 472 -22.35 17.36 -37.32
N LYS A 473 -22.15 16.47 -36.36
CA LYS A 473 -20.88 15.78 -36.09
C LYS A 473 -20.43 14.96 -37.32
N PHE A 474 -21.36 14.30 -38.01
CA PHE A 474 -21.07 13.54 -39.21
C PHE A 474 -20.80 14.42 -40.44
N ALA A 475 -21.48 15.54 -40.58
CA ALA A 475 -21.20 16.50 -41.63
C ALA A 475 -19.76 17.04 -41.53
N VAL A 476 -19.26 17.27 -40.31
CA VAL A 476 -17.85 17.65 -40.05
C VAL A 476 -16.88 16.52 -40.39
N LEU A 477 -17.17 15.28 -40.00
CA LEU A 477 -16.31 14.12 -40.28
C LEU A 477 -16.26 13.77 -41.78
N GLU A 478 -17.31 14.04 -42.53
CA GLU A 478 -17.39 13.85 -43.99
C GLU A 478 -16.80 15.04 -44.79
N GLY A 479 -16.29 16.08 -44.09
CA GLY A 479 -15.73 17.28 -44.76
C GLY A 479 -16.77 18.12 -45.52
N ARG A 480 -18.05 18.08 -45.08
CA ARG A 480 -19.16 18.80 -45.75
C ARG A 480 -19.48 20.15 -45.11
N VAL A 481 -18.77 20.52 -44.03
CA VAL A 481 -18.80 21.85 -43.40
C VAL A 481 -17.40 22.26 -43.02
#